data_1d40bf5f9e4373190d96d22e33b59f92
#
_entry.id   1d40bf5f9e4373190d96d22e33b59f92
#
_cell.length_a   1.000
_cell.length_b   1.000
_cell.length_c   1.000
_cell.angle_alpha   90.00
_cell.angle_beta   90.00
_cell.angle_gamma   90.00
#
_symmetry.space_group_name_H-M   'P 1'
#
loop_
_entity.id
_entity.type
_entity.pdbx_description
1 polymer ?
#
loop_
_entity_poly.entity_id
_entity_poly.type
_entity_poly.pdbx_seq_one_letter_code
_entity_poly.pdbx_strand_id
1 'polypeptide(L)'
;MHKKYTAWYAFQRQMRYALSEHKWYLFVLYFFGSLCGGIATVLMALFSKYIVDIVQGTQDSHSLIQGIWILSGMAIICFSVTILCKGWNQSVALDLRLQALCKIITLFHKIDFSRIENPKFEDEFHAGLQTMQSDDTGFQSVYMRTYTVLTDMVTILLCIVVLSRYMPGMSVLFALLLVCTGISNYLYASYCLKRKPDQQRQYRKSMYYTRTLSDFAYGKDIRIFSLR
;
A
#
# COMPACT_ATOMS: atom_id res chain seq x y z
N MET A 1 -16.26 -26.75 1.34
CA MET A 1 -16.46 -25.76 2.39
C MET A 1 -15.25 -24.81 2.37
N HIS A 2 -15.35 -23.66 1.68
CA HIS A 2 -14.29 -22.66 1.70
C HIS A 2 -14.27 -22.00 3.09
N LYS A 3 -13.27 -22.31 3.90
CA LYS A 3 -12.98 -21.52 5.10
C LYS A 3 -12.72 -20.07 4.66
N LYS A 4 -13.66 -19.17 4.93
CA LYS A 4 -13.45 -17.72 4.75
C LYS A 4 -12.39 -17.28 5.77
N TYR A 5 -11.16 -17.22 5.34
CA TYR A 5 -10.09 -16.66 6.18
C TYR A 5 -10.34 -15.16 6.37
N THR A 6 -10.35 -14.72 7.62
CA THR A 6 -10.49 -13.31 7.97
C THR A 6 -9.26 -12.55 7.46
N ALA A 7 -9.44 -11.29 6.98
CA ALA A 7 -8.33 -10.45 6.52
C ALA A 7 -7.19 -10.34 7.53
N TRP A 8 -7.54 -10.33 8.82
CA TRP A 8 -6.58 -10.34 9.93
C TRP A 8 -5.70 -11.60 9.95
N TYR A 9 -6.28 -12.75 9.69
CA TYR A 9 -5.51 -14.01 9.60
C TYR A 9 -4.53 -13.99 8.43
N ALA A 10 -4.95 -13.47 7.28
CA ALA A 10 -4.08 -13.33 6.11
C ALA A 10 -2.91 -12.37 6.40
N PHE A 11 -3.19 -11.25 7.07
CA PHE A 11 -2.18 -10.29 7.50
C PHE A 11 -1.16 -10.92 8.48
N GLN A 12 -1.64 -11.58 9.54
CA GLN A 12 -0.76 -12.26 10.50
C GLN A 12 0.12 -13.32 9.82
N ARG A 13 -0.45 -14.07 8.88
CA ARG A 13 0.29 -15.08 8.13
C ARG A 13 1.41 -14.47 7.32
N GLN A 14 1.17 -13.33 6.66
CA GLN A 14 2.20 -12.63 5.88
C GLN A 14 3.29 -12.04 6.75
N MET A 15 2.93 -11.43 7.89
CA MET A 15 3.94 -10.93 8.84
C MET A 15 4.79 -12.05 9.43
N ARG A 16 4.18 -13.19 9.76
CA ARG A 16 4.91 -14.38 10.19
C ARG A 16 5.83 -14.94 9.11
N TYR A 17 5.40 -14.89 7.84
CA TYR A 17 6.23 -15.29 6.71
C TYR A 17 7.48 -14.41 6.60
N ALA A 18 7.35 -13.08 6.72
CA ALA A 18 8.49 -12.17 6.74
C ALA A 18 9.48 -12.47 7.89
N LEU A 19 8.97 -12.82 9.07
CA LEU A 19 9.80 -13.24 10.19
C LEU A 19 10.51 -14.58 9.94
N SER A 20 9.84 -15.55 9.33
CA SER A 20 10.42 -16.86 9.02
C SER A 20 11.56 -16.79 7.99
N GLU A 21 11.54 -15.78 7.10
CA GLU A 21 12.62 -15.49 6.14
C GLU A 21 13.72 -14.57 6.72
N HIS A 22 13.78 -14.43 8.05
CA HIS A 22 14.77 -13.59 8.75
C HIS A 22 14.76 -12.10 8.34
N LYS A 23 13.65 -11.58 7.82
CA LYS A 23 13.48 -10.17 7.42
C LYS A 23 12.95 -9.30 8.57
N TRP A 24 13.41 -9.53 9.82
CA TRP A 24 12.97 -8.78 11.00
C TRP A 24 13.24 -7.27 10.91
N TYR A 25 14.28 -6.87 10.16
CA TYR A 25 14.62 -5.47 9.93
C TYR A 25 13.52 -4.69 9.21
N LEU A 26 12.56 -5.36 8.57
CA LEU A 26 11.37 -4.73 7.99
C LEU A 26 10.54 -4.00 9.06
N PHE A 27 10.43 -4.54 10.26
CA PHE A 27 9.74 -3.88 11.37
C PHE A 27 10.49 -2.65 11.88
N VAL A 28 11.82 -2.70 11.86
CA VAL A 28 12.68 -1.53 12.19
C VAL A 28 12.46 -0.42 11.17
N LEU A 29 12.43 -0.76 9.86
CA LEU A 29 12.13 0.19 8.79
C LEU A 29 10.73 0.80 8.96
N TYR A 30 9.74 0.01 9.35
CA TYR A 30 8.40 0.51 9.62
C TYR A 30 8.40 1.52 10.76
N PHE A 31 9.08 1.21 11.86
CA PHE A 31 9.12 2.08 13.03
C PHE A 31 9.82 3.41 12.72
N PHE A 32 11.06 3.36 12.22
CA PHE A 32 11.81 4.58 11.92
C PHE A 32 11.21 5.39 10.77
N GLY A 33 10.79 4.72 9.70
CA GLY A 33 10.20 5.40 8.55
C GLY A 33 8.86 6.08 8.89
N SER A 34 8.01 5.44 9.71
CA SER A 34 6.74 6.04 10.13
C SER A 34 6.94 7.23 11.08
N LEU A 35 7.88 7.14 12.02
CA LEU A 35 8.21 8.24 12.90
C LEU A 35 8.75 9.45 12.12
N CYS A 36 9.75 9.22 11.26
CA CYS A 36 10.32 10.31 10.46
C CYS A 36 9.29 10.91 9.49
N GLY A 37 8.43 10.08 8.88
CA GLY A 37 7.35 10.55 8.00
C GLY A 37 6.33 11.43 8.72
N GLY A 38 5.90 11.00 9.90
CA GLY A 38 4.99 11.78 10.74
C GLY A 38 5.60 13.12 11.20
N ILE A 39 6.85 13.08 11.66
CA ILE A 39 7.57 14.29 12.09
C ILE A 39 7.75 15.24 10.90
N ALA A 40 8.14 14.76 9.72
CA ALA A 40 8.32 15.57 8.53
C ALA A 40 7.04 16.34 8.16
N THR A 41 5.89 15.69 8.23
CA THR A 41 4.59 16.30 7.92
C THR A 41 4.25 17.42 8.93
N VAL A 42 4.50 17.20 10.23
CA VAL A 42 4.29 18.21 11.27
C VAL A 42 5.26 19.38 11.11
N LEU A 43 6.54 19.13 10.78
CA LEU A 43 7.51 20.19 10.52
C LEU A 43 7.08 21.08 9.34
N MET A 44 6.50 20.49 8.28
CA MET A 44 5.94 21.26 7.16
C MET A 44 4.76 22.15 7.59
N ALA A 45 3.89 21.66 8.47
CA ALA A 45 2.79 22.48 9.01
C ALA A 45 3.32 23.63 9.87
N LEU A 46 4.34 23.39 10.72
CA LEU A 46 5.00 24.42 11.52
C LEU A 46 5.73 25.45 10.64
N PHE A 47 6.36 25.01 9.56
CA PHE A 47 7.01 25.89 8.59
C PHE A 47 6.03 26.91 8.00
N SER A 48 4.82 26.47 7.63
CA SER A 48 3.76 27.36 7.15
C SER A 48 3.36 28.41 8.21
N LYS A 49 3.30 28.02 9.48
CA LYS A 49 3.03 28.94 10.58
C LYS A 49 4.11 30.02 10.69
N TYR A 50 5.40 29.63 10.67
CA TYR A 50 6.52 30.60 10.77
C TYR A 50 6.52 31.62 9.62
N ILE A 51 6.14 31.21 8.40
CA ILE A 51 6.00 32.13 7.26
C ILE A 51 4.91 33.18 7.56
N VAL A 52 3.77 32.74 8.09
CA VAL A 52 2.66 33.66 8.43
C VAL A 52 3.09 34.64 9.54
N ASP A 53 3.79 34.17 10.56
CA ASP A 53 4.29 35.01 11.67
C ASP A 53 5.29 36.10 11.17
N ILE A 54 6.12 35.80 10.16
CA ILE A 54 6.98 36.78 9.50
C ILE A 54 6.16 37.84 8.78
N VAL A 55 5.17 37.45 8.01
CA VAL A 55 4.34 38.39 7.25
C VAL A 55 3.56 39.32 8.16
N GLN A 56 3.15 38.82 9.34
CA GLN A 56 2.44 39.61 10.33
C GLN A 56 3.36 40.55 11.16
N GLY A 57 4.68 40.43 11.02
CA GLY A 57 5.64 41.28 11.71
C GLY A 57 5.66 41.15 13.25
N THR A 58 5.23 39.99 13.75
CA THR A 58 5.05 39.75 15.20
C THR A 58 6.34 39.48 15.97
N GLN A 59 7.47 39.23 15.29
CA GLN A 59 8.77 38.90 15.90
C GLN A 59 9.94 39.46 15.09
N ASP A 60 11.13 39.49 15.73
CA ASP A 60 12.38 39.93 15.10
C ASP A 60 12.73 39.07 13.89
N SER A 61 12.90 39.71 12.74
CA SER A 61 13.14 39.06 11.45
C SER A 61 14.33 38.09 11.46
N HIS A 62 15.38 38.39 12.23
CA HIS A 62 16.60 37.59 12.26
C HIS A 62 16.40 36.25 12.97
N SER A 63 15.70 36.21 14.10
CA SER A 63 15.40 34.98 14.85
C SER A 63 14.44 34.08 14.09
N LEU A 64 13.48 34.64 13.35
CA LEU A 64 12.55 33.92 12.52
C LEU A 64 13.25 33.25 11.32
N ILE A 65 14.17 33.96 10.65
CA ILE A 65 14.94 33.41 9.53
C ILE A 65 15.80 32.23 9.99
N GLN A 66 16.46 32.32 11.14
CA GLN A 66 17.21 31.19 11.70
C GLN A 66 16.30 30.00 12.02
N GLY A 67 15.13 30.22 12.59
CA GLY A 67 14.13 29.16 12.85
C GLY A 67 13.70 28.43 11.57
N ILE A 68 13.50 29.15 10.47
CA ILE A 68 13.16 28.59 9.17
C ILE A 68 14.28 27.70 8.64
N TRP A 69 15.55 28.14 8.71
CA TRP A 69 16.67 27.31 8.24
C TRP A 69 16.78 26.00 9.02
N ILE A 70 16.62 26.05 10.36
CA ILE A 70 16.68 24.85 11.20
C ILE A 70 15.51 23.91 10.89
N LEU A 71 14.27 24.41 10.80
CA LEU A 71 13.09 23.62 10.48
C LEU A 71 13.18 22.98 9.08
N SER A 72 13.65 23.76 8.10
CA SER A 72 13.86 23.27 6.73
C SER A 72 14.90 22.16 6.69
N GLY A 73 16.05 22.35 7.37
CA GLY A 73 17.09 21.33 7.46
C GLY A 73 16.58 20.03 8.10
N MET A 74 15.87 20.13 9.23
CA MET A 74 15.26 18.96 9.88
C MET A 74 14.22 18.28 8.99
N ALA A 75 13.37 19.04 8.30
CA ALA A 75 12.36 18.48 7.39
C ALA A 75 13.01 17.72 6.24
N ILE A 76 14.06 18.26 5.62
CA ILE A 76 14.80 17.60 4.53
C ILE A 76 15.39 16.26 5.02
N ILE A 77 16.02 16.24 6.20
CA ILE A 77 16.60 15.02 6.78
C ILE A 77 15.48 13.98 7.01
N CYS A 78 14.39 14.36 7.66
CA CYS A 78 13.27 13.46 7.93
C CYS A 78 12.63 12.92 6.64
N PHE A 79 12.43 13.76 5.62
CA PHE A 79 11.93 13.35 4.31
C PHE A 79 12.89 12.37 3.63
N SER A 80 14.19 12.65 3.64
CA SER A 80 15.20 11.77 3.04
C SER A 80 15.19 10.39 3.69
N VAL A 81 15.14 10.32 5.02
CA VAL A 81 15.02 9.06 5.77
C VAL A 81 13.73 8.32 5.38
N THR A 82 12.60 9.03 5.29
CA THR A 82 11.30 8.42 4.93
C THR A 82 11.34 7.82 3.53
N ILE A 83 11.93 8.53 2.56
CA ILE A 83 12.08 8.05 1.17
C ILE A 83 12.98 6.80 1.13
N LEU A 84 14.11 6.82 1.83
CA LEU A 84 15.02 5.68 1.91
C LEU A 84 14.34 4.46 2.55
N CYS A 85 13.64 4.64 3.67
CA CYS A 85 12.89 3.56 4.32
C CYS A 85 11.79 2.99 3.41
N LYS A 86 11.08 3.85 2.66
CA LYS A 86 10.07 3.43 1.69
C LYS A 86 10.68 2.62 0.55
N GLY A 87 11.80 3.07 -0.01
CA GLY A 87 12.52 2.36 -1.07
C GLY A 87 13.01 0.99 -0.62
N TRP A 88 13.61 0.90 0.57
CA TRP A 88 14.05 -0.37 1.16
C TRP A 88 12.86 -1.30 1.45
N ASN A 89 11.77 -0.78 1.99
CA ASN A 89 10.55 -1.56 2.19
C ASN A 89 10.04 -2.17 0.87
N GLN A 90 10.06 -1.40 -0.21
CA GLN A 90 9.66 -1.87 -1.54
C GLN A 90 10.57 -3.00 -2.03
N SER A 91 11.90 -2.86 -1.87
CA SER A 91 12.87 -3.89 -2.25
C SER A 91 12.69 -5.17 -1.45
N VAL A 92 12.48 -5.07 -0.12
CA VAL A 92 12.22 -6.23 0.74
C VAL A 92 10.91 -6.92 0.40
N ALA A 93 9.85 -6.14 0.14
CA ALA A 93 8.55 -6.69 -0.23
C ALA A 93 8.60 -7.42 -1.58
N LEU A 94 9.39 -6.92 -2.54
CA LEU A 94 9.65 -7.57 -3.82
C LEU A 94 10.42 -8.89 -3.61
N ASP A 95 11.48 -8.89 -2.81
CA ASP A 95 12.28 -10.08 -2.50
C ASP A 95 11.40 -11.17 -1.86
N LEU A 96 10.58 -10.83 -0.88
CA LEU A 96 9.63 -11.75 -0.25
C LEU A 96 8.61 -12.31 -1.26
N ARG A 97 8.13 -11.48 -2.21
CA ARG A 97 7.23 -11.92 -3.29
C ARG A 97 7.93 -12.93 -4.19
N LEU A 98 9.14 -12.66 -4.63
CA LEU A 98 9.90 -13.55 -5.50
C LEU A 98 10.21 -14.88 -4.82
N GLN A 99 10.61 -14.85 -3.54
CA GLN A 99 10.85 -16.08 -2.75
C GLN A 99 9.57 -16.91 -2.61
N ALA A 100 8.42 -16.26 -2.35
CA ALA A 100 7.13 -16.94 -2.27
C ALA A 100 6.76 -17.55 -3.62
N LEU A 101 6.99 -16.86 -4.73
CA LEU A 101 6.73 -17.33 -6.08
C LEU A 101 7.60 -18.56 -6.40
N CYS A 102 8.89 -18.50 -6.10
CA CYS A 102 9.81 -19.66 -6.29
C CYS A 102 9.35 -20.87 -5.48
N LYS A 103 8.88 -20.67 -4.24
CA LYS A 103 8.34 -21.78 -3.42
C LYS A 103 7.07 -22.37 -4.03
N ILE A 104 6.17 -21.52 -4.55
CA ILE A 104 4.94 -21.99 -5.23
C ILE A 104 5.29 -22.82 -6.47
N ILE A 105 6.21 -22.34 -7.32
CA ILE A 105 6.65 -23.05 -8.51
C ILE A 105 7.29 -24.41 -8.13
N THR A 106 8.16 -24.41 -7.12
CA THR A 106 8.80 -25.66 -6.65
C THR A 106 7.77 -26.66 -6.10
N LEU A 107 6.74 -26.18 -5.42
CA LEU A 107 5.65 -27.03 -4.95
C LEU A 107 4.81 -27.56 -6.11
N PHE A 108 4.55 -26.73 -7.12
CA PHE A 108 3.80 -27.13 -8.32
C PHE A 108 4.47 -28.31 -9.05
N HIS A 109 5.79 -28.31 -9.18
CA HIS A 109 6.53 -29.44 -9.78
C HIS A 109 6.46 -30.74 -8.98
N LYS A 110 6.02 -30.70 -7.72
CA LYS A 110 5.87 -31.89 -6.86
C LYS A 110 4.43 -32.42 -6.82
N ILE A 111 3.50 -31.77 -7.49
CA ILE A 111 2.09 -32.16 -7.50
C ILE A 111 1.87 -33.24 -8.56
N ASP A 112 1.08 -34.26 -8.21
CA ASP A 112 0.69 -35.32 -9.14
C ASP A 112 -0.10 -34.76 -10.32
N PHE A 113 0.20 -35.29 -11.52
CA PHE A 113 -0.39 -34.82 -12.77
C PHE A 113 -1.94 -34.91 -12.76
N SER A 114 -2.50 -35.92 -12.11
CA SER A 114 -3.95 -36.09 -11.96
C SER A 114 -4.66 -34.96 -11.22
N ARG A 115 -3.92 -34.20 -10.35
CA ARG A 115 -4.46 -33.02 -9.69
C ARG A 115 -4.39 -31.77 -10.54
N ILE A 116 -3.37 -31.68 -11.41
CA ILE A 116 -3.17 -30.56 -12.32
C ILE A 116 -4.28 -30.50 -13.36
N GLU A 117 -4.77 -31.63 -13.83
CA GLU A 117 -5.89 -31.74 -14.79
C GLU A 117 -7.26 -31.34 -14.22
N ASN A 118 -7.35 -31.12 -12.91
CA ASN A 118 -8.60 -30.70 -12.30
C ASN A 118 -8.86 -29.18 -12.54
N PRO A 119 -9.94 -28.82 -13.28
CA PRO A 119 -10.22 -27.42 -13.62
C PRO A 119 -10.34 -26.49 -12.41
N LYS A 120 -10.80 -27.00 -11.25
CA LYS A 120 -10.91 -26.23 -10.02
C LYS A 120 -9.53 -25.90 -9.45
N PHE A 121 -8.59 -26.82 -9.55
CA PHE A 121 -7.22 -26.60 -9.10
C PHE A 121 -6.52 -25.57 -10.00
N GLU A 122 -6.72 -25.66 -11.30
CA GLU A 122 -6.19 -24.71 -12.28
C GLU A 122 -6.70 -23.29 -12.02
N ASP A 123 -8.01 -23.12 -11.79
CA ASP A 123 -8.62 -21.83 -11.44
C ASP A 123 -8.04 -21.25 -10.15
N GLU A 124 -7.88 -22.07 -9.10
CA GLU A 124 -7.31 -21.64 -7.81
C GLU A 124 -5.81 -21.28 -7.95
N PHE A 125 -5.06 -22.05 -8.71
CA PHE A 125 -3.65 -21.82 -8.97
C PHE A 125 -3.43 -20.53 -9.78
N HIS A 126 -4.20 -20.31 -10.85
CA HIS A 126 -4.14 -19.06 -11.62
C HIS A 126 -4.55 -17.85 -10.80
N ALA A 127 -5.58 -17.96 -9.96
CA ALA A 127 -5.96 -16.90 -9.03
C ALA A 127 -4.83 -16.60 -8.03
N GLY A 128 -4.14 -17.62 -7.53
CA GLY A 128 -2.97 -17.48 -6.66
C GLY A 128 -1.81 -16.77 -7.36
N LEU A 129 -1.47 -17.18 -8.58
CA LEU A 129 -0.42 -16.55 -9.38
C LEU A 129 -0.73 -15.08 -9.69
N GLN A 130 -1.98 -14.76 -10.02
CA GLN A 130 -2.40 -13.40 -10.30
C GLN A 130 -2.16 -12.47 -9.11
N THR A 131 -2.33 -12.95 -7.86
CA THR A 131 -2.01 -12.16 -6.67
C THR A 131 -0.51 -11.89 -6.50
N MET A 132 0.35 -12.68 -7.16
CA MET A 132 1.80 -12.51 -7.13
C MET A 132 2.35 -11.67 -8.28
N GLN A 133 1.55 -11.41 -9.33
CA GLN A 133 2.00 -10.68 -10.51
C GLN A 133 1.88 -9.16 -10.37
N SER A 134 0.99 -8.66 -9.52
CA SER A 134 0.73 -7.23 -9.38
C SER A 134 1.49 -6.64 -8.20
N ASP A 135 2.07 -5.45 -8.41
CA ASP A 135 2.75 -4.67 -7.38
C ASP A 135 1.76 -3.97 -6.44
N ASP A 136 0.64 -3.47 -7.00
CA ASP A 136 -0.35 -2.68 -6.27
C ASP A 136 -1.43 -3.51 -5.57
N THR A 137 -1.62 -4.77 -6.02
CA THR A 137 -2.65 -5.66 -5.48
C THR A 137 -2.04 -7.02 -5.15
N GLY A 138 -2.40 -7.60 -4.02
CA GLY A 138 -1.94 -8.93 -3.66
C GLY A 138 -0.83 -8.96 -2.61
N PHE A 139 0.12 -9.87 -2.76
CA PHE A 139 1.11 -10.20 -1.74
C PHE A 139 2.02 -9.02 -1.35
N GLN A 140 2.60 -8.35 -2.34
CA GLN A 140 3.51 -7.23 -2.11
C GLN A 140 2.79 -6.01 -1.52
N SER A 141 1.57 -5.74 -1.99
CA SER A 141 0.81 -4.56 -1.56
C SER A 141 0.49 -4.55 -0.07
N VAL A 142 0.40 -5.71 0.59
CA VAL A 142 0.16 -5.78 2.04
C VAL A 142 1.32 -5.15 2.81
N TYR A 143 2.57 -5.44 2.44
CA TYR A 143 3.75 -4.86 3.08
C TYR A 143 3.83 -3.35 2.84
N MET A 144 3.57 -2.92 1.59
CA MET A 144 3.58 -1.50 1.24
C MET A 144 2.50 -0.71 1.97
N ARG A 145 1.27 -1.24 2.00
CA ARG A 145 0.15 -0.59 2.69
C ARG A 145 0.31 -0.57 4.20
N THR A 146 0.91 -1.61 4.79
CA THR A 146 1.21 -1.64 6.23
C THR A 146 2.13 -0.49 6.62
N TYR A 147 3.20 -0.26 5.84
CA TYR A 147 4.08 0.88 6.05
C TYR A 147 3.33 2.22 5.98
N THR A 148 2.52 2.42 4.93
CA THR A 148 1.74 3.65 4.76
C THR A 148 0.76 3.87 5.90
N VAL A 149 -0.01 2.84 6.30
CA VAL A 149 -0.97 2.94 7.40
C VAL A 149 -0.28 3.30 8.73
N LEU A 150 0.89 2.71 9.02
CA LEU A 150 1.66 3.07 10.21
C LEU A 150 2.12 4.53 10.18
N THR A 151 2.63 4.99 9.03
CA THR A 151 3.04 6.39 8.84
C THR A 151 1.86 7.34 9.03
N ASP A 152 0.70 7.03 8.45
CA ASP A 152 -0.51 7.84 8.57
C ASP A 152 -1.02 7.88 10.01
N MET A 153 -0.98 6.76 10.74
CA MET A 153 -1.35 6.70 12.17
C MET A 153 -0.47 7.60 13.02
N VAL A 154 0.85 7.54 12.82
CA VAL A 154 1.80 8.40 13.55
C VAL A 154 1.55 9.86 13.21
N THR A 155 1.36 10.19 11.94
CA THR A 155 1.07 11.56 11.49
C THR A 155 -0.21 12.10 12.11
N ILE A 156 -1.31 11.33 12.11
CA ILE A 156 -2.58 11.72 12.71
C ILE A 156 -2.40 12.00 14.21
N LEU A 157 -1.71 11.11 14.91
CA LEU A 157 -1.48 11.24 16.35
C LEU A 157 -0.69 12.52 16.66
N LEU A 158 0.40 12.78 15.94
CA LEU A 158 1.20 13.97 16.08
C LEU A 158 0.41 15.25 15.73
N CYS A 159 -0.39 15.24 14.67
CA CYS A 159 -1.25 16.36 14.31
C CYS A 159 -2.27 16.68 15.40
N ILE A 160 -2.91 15.66 15.99
CA ILE A 160 -3.87 15.86 17.09
C ILE A 160 -3.17 16.49 18.30
N VAL A 161 -1.98 16.00 18.66
CA VAL A 161 -1.20 16.56 19.79
C VAL A 161 -0.86 18.03 19.55
N VAL A 162 -0.38 18.38 18.36
CA VAL A 162 -0.02 19.75 18.01
C VAL A 162 -1.26 20.66 17.97
N LEU A 163 -2.34 20.24 17.31
CA LEU A 163 -3.58 21.02 17.23
C LEU A 163 -4.24 21.23 18.59
N SER A 164 -4.25 20.21 19.46
CA SER A 164 -4.81 20.34 20.81
C SER A 164 -4.07 21.36 21.66
N ARG A 165 -2.78 21.55 21.41
CA ARG A 165 -1.95 22.53 22.14
C ARG A 165 -2.20 23.97 21.71
N TYR A 166 -2.44 24.20 20.40
CA TYR A 166 -2.58 25.55 19.86
C TYR A 166 -4.03 25.98 19.71
N MET A 167 -4.94 25.09 19.30
CA MET A 167 -6.34 25.40 18.99
C MET A 167 -7.24 24.21 19.35
N PRO A 168 -7.69 24.06 20.61
CA PRO A 168 -8.46 22.90 21.04
C PRO A 168 -9.77 22.71 20.27
N GLY A 169 -10.46 23.79 19.87
CA GLY A 169 -11.67 23.70 19.05
C GLY A 169 -11.44 23.09 17.66
N MET A 170 -10.31 23.41 17.03
CA MET A 170 -9.94 22.87 15.72
C MET A 170 -9.56 21.37 15.78
N SER A 171 -9.03 20.91 16.92
CA SER A 171 -8.71 19.48 17.09
C SER A 171 -9.97 18.62 17.09
N VAL A 172 -11.07 19.08 17.66
CA VAL A 172 -12.36 18.38 17.65
C VAL A 172 -12.93 18.31 16.23
N LEU A 173 -12.89 19.41 15.49
CA LEU A 173 -13.35 19.46 14.10
C LEU A 173 -12.53 18.53 13.21
N PHE A 174 -11.21 18.49 13.39
CA PHE A 174 -10.31 17.60 12.68
C PHE A 174 -10.60 16.12 13.00
N ALA A 175 -10.82 15.77 14.25
CA ALA A 175 -11.22 14.41 14.65
C ALA A 175 -12.55 13.99 14.00
N LEU A 176 -13.52 14.91 13.95
CA LEU A 176 -14.82 14.65 13.30
C LEU A 176 -14.66 14.41 11.80
N LEU A 177 -13.84 15.18 11.10
CA LEU A 177 -13.53 14.99 9.69
C LEU A 177 -12.84 13.63 9.44
N LEU A 178 -11.93 13.21 10.32
CA LEU A 178 -11.28 11.89 10.22
C LEU A 178 -12.30 10.75 10.35
N VAL A 179 -13.24 10.86 11.28
CA VAL A 179 -14.32 9.87 11.43
C VAL A 179 -15.20 9.82 10.18
N CYS A 180 -15.61 10.97 9.65
CA CYS A 180 -16.42 11.04 8.43
C CYS A 180 -15.71 10.42 7.22
N THR A 181 -14.43 10.74 7.01
CA THR A 181 -13.61 10.15 5.93
C THR A 181 -13.40 8.65 6.12
N GLY A 182 -13.20 8.19 7.36
CA GLY A 182 -13.10 6.78 7.70
C GLY A 182 -14.38 6.00 7.33
N ILE A 183 -15.54 6.52 7.70
CA ILE A 183 -16.85 5.93 7.37
C ILE A 183 -17.05 5.89 5.84
N SER A 184 -16.76 6.99 5.15
CA SER A 184 -16.89 7.07 3.68
C SER A 184 -16.00 6.04 2.97
N ASN A 185 -14.75 5.91 3.40
CA ASN A 185 -13.81 4.92 2.86
C ASN A 185 -14.24 3.48 3.15
N TYR A 186 -14.80 3.21 4.33
CA TYR A 186 -15.32 1.89 4.68
C TYR A 186 -16.51 1.52 3.79
N LEU A 187 -17.45 2.44 3.58
CA LEU A 187 -18.61 2.23 2.70
C LEU A 187 -18.18 1.99 1.26
N TYR A 188 -17.24 2.80 0.76
CA TYR A 188 -16.67 2.63 -0.58
C TYR A 188 -15.96 1.29 -0.75
N ALA A 189 -15.11 0.90 0.18
CA ALA A 189 -14.42 -0.38 0.16
C ALA A 189 -15.39 -1.56 0.18
N SER A 190 -16.44 -1.48 1.00
CA SER A 190 -17.49 -2.50 1.07
C SER A 190 -18.24 -2.63 -0.27
N TYR A 191 -18.56 -1.50 -0.91
CA TYR A 191 -19.17 -1.47 -2.23
C TYR A 191 -18.28 -2.10 -3.32
N CYS A 192 -17.00 -1.72 -3.34
CA CYS A 192 -16.01 -2.28 -4.28
C CYS A 192 -15.84 -3.79 -4.10
N LEU A 193 -15.79 -4.27 -2.86
CA LEU A 193 -15.67 -5.70 -2.56
C LEU A 193 -16.86 -6.51 -3.09
N LYS A 194 -18.07 -5.97 -3.02
CA LYS A 194 -19.27 -6.62 -3.57
C LYS A 194 -19.24 -6.73 -5.10
N ARG A 195 -18.62 -5.78 -5.80
CA ARG A 195 -18.51 -5.78 -7.28
C ARG A 195 -17.29 -6.53 -7.83
N LYS A 196 -16.32 -6.87 -6.99
CA LYS A 196 -15.11 -7.59 -7.43
C LYS A 196 -15.38 -8.85 -8.26
N PRO A 197 -16.30 -9.76 -7.88
CA PRO A 197 -16.53 -10.99 -8.67
C PRO A 197 -17.01 -10.70 -10.09
N ASP A 198 -17.87 -9.69 -10.27
CA ASP A 198 -18.38 -9.30 -11.60
C ASP A 198 -17.26 -8.68 -12.44
N GLN A 199 -16.43 -7.83 -11.85
CA GLN A 199 -15.26 -7.24 -12.50
C GLN A 199 -14.24 -8.31 -12.93
N GLN A 200 -13.98 -9.30 -12.08
CA GLN A 200 -13.08 -10.41 -12.44
C GLN A 200 -13.63 -11.26 -13.58
N ARG A 201 -14.93 -11.46 -13.64
CA ARG A 201 -15.57 -12.18 -14.74
C ARG A 201 -15.44 -11.41 -16.07
N GLN A 202 -15.63 -10.09 -16.03
CA GLN A 202 -15.46 -9.24 -17.23
C GLN A 202 -13.98 -9.18 -17.65
N TYR A 203 -13.07 -9.05 -16.70
CA TYR A 203 -11.63 -9.05 -16.96
C TYR A 203 -11.15 -10.35 -17.61
N ARG A 204 -11.62 -11.52 -17.13
CA ARG A 204 -11.30 -12.80 -17.76
C ARG A 204 -11.80 -12.88 -19.20
N LYS A 205 -13.01 -12.41 -19.48
CA LYS A 205 -13.53 -12.31 -20.85
C LYS A 205 -12.67 -11.41 -21.72
N SER A 206 -12.32 -10.23 -21.24
CA SER A 206 -11.47 -9.29 -21.95
C SER A 206 -10.08 -9.89 -22.24
N MET A 207 -9.45 -10.53 -21.26
CA MET A 207 -8.17 -11.22 -21.44
C MET A 207 -8.23 -12.34 -22.48
N TYR A 208 -9.30 -13.12 -22.46
CA TYR A 208 -9.52 -14.16 -23.47
C TYR A 208 -9.61 -13.55 -24.87
N TYR A 209 -10.43 -12.52 -25.06
CA TYR A 209 -10.54 -11.84 -26.35
C TYR A 209 -9.22 -11.22 -26.78
N THR A 210 -8.53 -10.52 -25.89
CA THR A 210 -7.23 -9.91 -26.21
C THR A 210 -6.21 -10.97 -26.63
N ARG A 211 -6.14 -12.10 -25.90
CA ARG A 211 -5.23 -13.20 -26.21
C ARG A 211 -5.56 -13.82 -27.57
N THR A 212 -6.84 -14.09 -27.84
CA THR A 212 -7.28 -14.69 -29.09
C THR A 212 -7.05 -13.76 -30.29
N LEU A 213 -7.27 -12.45 -30.11
CA LEU A 213 -7.06 -11.46 -31.18
C LEU A 213 -5.57 -11.16 -31.45
N SER A 214 -4.72 -11.27 -30.43
CA SER A 214 -3.28 -11.02 -30.57
C SER A 214 -2.47 -12.26 -30.99
N ASP A 215 -3.05 -13.44 -30.91
CA ASP A 215 -2.38 -14.67 -31.31
C ASP A 215 -2.51 -14.91 -32.82
N PHE A 216 -1.38 -14.90 -33.53
CA PHE A 216 -1.31 -15.13 -34.97
C PHE A 216 -1.91 -16.48 -35.42
N ALA A 217 -1.98 -17.48 -34.54
CA ALA A 217 -2.61 -18.77 -34.83
C ALA A 217 -4.09 -18.60 -35.25
N TYR A 218 -4.81 -17.67 -34.59
CA TYR A 218 -6.21 -17.37 -34.89
C TYR A 218 -6.41 -16.32 -35.99
N GLY A 219 -5.35 -15.69 -36.48
CA GLY A 219 -5.45 -14.63 -37.47
C GLY A 219 -6.10 -15.05 -38.80
N LYS A 220 -5.95 -16.32 -39.18
CA LYS A 220 -6.59 -16.91 -40.38
C LYS A 220 -8.10 -17.05 -40.16
N ASP A 221 -8.52 -17.56 -39.02
CA ASP A 221 -9.94 -17.76 -38.70
C ASP A 221 -10.69 -16.44 -38.53
N ILE A 222 -10.05 -15.43 -37.88
CA ILE A 222 -10.60 -14.09 -37.73
C ILE A 222 -10.88 -13.47 -39.12
N ARG A 223 -9.99 -13.66 -40.13
CA ARG A 223 -10.17 -13.14 -41.47
C ARG A 223 -11.26 -13.92 -42.25
N ILE A 224 -11.29 -15.24 -42.15
CA ILE A 224 -12.25 -16.08 -42.86
C ILE A 224 -13.68 -15.83 -42.35
N PHE A 225 -13.87 -15.72 -41.04
CA PHE A 225 -15.19 -15.55 -40.45
C PHE A 225 -15.56 -14.07 -40.19
N SER A 226 -14.74 -13.11 -40.66
CA SER A 226 -14.98 -11.66 -40.50
C SER A 226 -15.37 -11.25 -39.07
N LEU A 227 -14.77 -11.89 -38.08
CA LEU A 227 -15.00 -11.59 -36.66
C LEU A 227 -14.37 -10.20 -36.35
N ARG A 228 -15.24 -9.17 -36.31
CA ARG A 228 -14.88 -7.78 -35.93
C ARG A 228 -15.39 -7.46 -34.52
#